data_5975bf4ac1a7227ef675802983f22c94
#
_entry.id   5975bf4ac1a7227ef675802983f22c94
#
_cell.length_a   1.000
_cell.length_b   1.000
_cell.length_c   1.000
_cell.angle_alpha   90.00
_cell.angle_beta   90.00
_cell.angle_gamma   90.00
#
_symmetry.space_group_name_H-M   'P 1'
#
loop_
_entity.id
_entity.type
_entity.pdbx_description
1 polymer ?
#
loop_
_entity_poly.entity_id
_entity_poly.type
_entity_poly.pdbx_seq_one_letter_code
_entity_poly.pdbx_strand_id
1 'polypeptide(L)'
;MITQDQFPVRTVALACIALASVCSAVAQPLPVAKPESVGMSTQRLEKITAALNQDVADKKLPGAVVMVARKGKLVYSQSFGNLNNAAAGPMQSDSIFRIYSMTKPLASTALMMLVEDGRVQLTDPVSKFLPSFKNPMVSVPSFDPVFNGTSFKLVAANREPTIQDLLRHTSGIAYGELTKNTLVKDAYIKGGLYKADTDYEARELPGPAMAESVGKAPLAQQPGTTWEYSLSVDVQGRVVEAVSGQRLGDFMQERLFKPLKMVDTGFSVPANKSGRLAEPFPKDPASGATNKLVDVSQQPGNDSGGAGGVSTAGDYLRYCQAMLNGGQLDGVRILSRSTVALMTADHLGSAINTTVNPGMLLLGTPGYTFGLGFLVRQGDGIAGVHGSAGEFTWAGYAGTYFWADPKEQICAVYMTQAPSPARAHYRRLMKTLVSQSISD
;
A
#
# COMPACT_ATOMS: atom_id res chain seq x y z
N MET A 1 86.67 30.01 -13.90
CA MET A 1 86.06 28.88 -13.15
C MET A 1 84.91 29.52 -12.40
N ILE A 2 83.67 29.26 -12.89
CA ILE A 2 82.42 29.85 -12.36
C ILE A 2 81.66 28.72 -11.80
N THR A 3 81.45 28.70 -10.53
CA THR A 3 80.67 27.72 -9.79
C THR A 3 79.15 28.04 -9.90
N GLN A 4 78.33 27.11 -10.39
CA GLN A 4 76.89 27.22 -10.43
C GLN A 4 76.29 26.82 -9.07
N ASP A 5 75.55 27.74 -8.44
CA ASP A 5 74.70 27.47 -7.30
C ASP A 5 73.38 26.90 -7.75
N GLN A 6 73.06 25.73 -7.22
CA GLN A 6 71.72 25.05 -7.42
C GLN A 6 70.76 25.46 -6.28
N PHE A 7 69.65 26.12 -6.63
CA PHE A 7 68.53 26.36 -5.72
C PHE A 7 67.53 25.14 -5.70
N PRO A 8 67.08 24.67 -4.55
CA PRO A 8 66.08 23.61 -4.50
C PRO A 8 64.67 24.16 -4.69
N VAL A 9 63.97 23.61 -5.72
CA VAL A 9 62.55 23.87 -5.95
C VAL A 9 61.74 23.15 -4.89
N ARG A 10 61.06 23.89 -3.98
CA ARG A 10 60.08 23.36 -3.05
C ARG A 10 58.74 23.19 -3.77
N THR A 11 58.34 21.93 -4.00
CA THR A 11 57.04 21.56 -4.50
C THR A 11 56.03 21.68 -3.38
N VAL A 12 55.11 22.64 -3.42
CA VAL A 12 53.97 22.76 -2.52
C VAL A 12 52.86 21.91 -3.09
N ALA A 13 52.60 20.75 -2.45
CA ALA A 13 51.44 19.94 -2.77
C ALA A 13 50.20 20.54 -2.13
N LEU A 14 49.31 21.12 -2.94
CA LEU A 14 47.94 21.50 -2.52
C LEU A 14 47.10 20.24 -2.37
N ALA A 15 46.77 19.86 -1.14
CA ALA A 15 45.79 18.85 -0.85
C ALA A 15 44.39 19.48 -0.95
N CYS A 16 43.66 19.25 -2.05
CA CYS A 16 42.23 19.54 -2.14
C CYS A 16 41.44 18.53 -1.31
N ILE A 17 41.03 18.92 -0.11
CA ILE A 17 40.05 18.17 0.66
C ILE A 17 38.67 18.43 0.05
N ALA A 18 38.18 17.46 -0.75
CA ALA A 18 36.79 17.46 -1.20
C ALA A 18 35.88 17.14 0.01
N LEU A 19 35.27 18.16 0.61
CA LEU A 19 34.14 17.96 1.53
C LEU A 19 32.97 17.37 0.72
N ALA A 20 32.78 16.07 0.80
CA ALA A 20 31.56 15.44 0.36
C ALA A 20 30.45 15.86 1.34
N SER A 21 29.69 16.89 0.97
CA SER A 21 28.45 17.22 1.66
C SER A 21 27.51 16.00 1.54
N VAL A 22 27.36 15.24 2.62
CA VAL A 22 26.29 14.25 2.75
C VAL A 22 24.98 15.02 2.82
N CYS A 23 24.41 15.36 1.65
CA CYS A 23 23.04 15.83 1.57
C CYS A 23 22.14 14.67 2.05
N SER A 24 21.64 14.75 3.27
CA SER A 24 20.53 13.90 3.71
C SER A 24 19.40 14.13 2.70
N ALA A 25 19.06 13.07 1.94
CA ALA A 25 17.96 13.14 1.00
C ALA A 25 16.65 13.28 1.81
N VAL A 26 16.15 14.49 1.89
CA VAL A 26 14.81 14.78 2.44
C VAL A 26 13.82 14.59 1.29
N ALA A 27 12.68 13.95 1.59
CA ALA A 27 11.58 13.82 0.62
C ALA A 27 11.26 15.22 0.06
N GLN A 28 11.33 15.37 -1.27
CA GLN A 28 11.05 16.66 -1.90
C GLN A 28 9.53 16.84 -1.97
N PRO A 29 8.91 17.76 -1.22
CA PRO A 29 7.46 17.94 -1.24
C PRO A 29 6.99 18.37 -2.63
N LEU A 30 5.71 18.14 -2.93
CA LEU A 30 5.07 18.76 -4.10
C LEU A 30 5.13 20.29 -3.98
N PRO A 31 5.13 21.03 -5.10
CA PRO A 31 5.10 22.48 -5.04
C PRO A 31 3.94 22.99 -4.19
N VAL A 32 4.22 23.87 -3.22
CA VAL A 32 3.21 24.43 -2.31
C VAL A 32 2.45 25.55 -3.00
N ALA A 33 1.14 25.65 -2.76
CA ALA A 33 0.31 26.77 -3.23
C ALA A 33 -0.75 27.13 -2.19
N LYS A 34 -1.26 28.36 -2.29
CA LYS A 34 -2.47 28.76 -1.52
C LYS A 34 -3.67 27.97 -2.02
N PRO A 35 -4.53 27.41 -1.17
CA PRO A 35 -5.71 26.66 -1.58
C PRO A 35 -6.57 27.37 -2.62
N GLU A 36 -6.80 28.67 -2.45
CA GLU A 36 -7.61 29.51 -3.33
C GLU A 36 -7.06 29.55 -4.76
N SER A 37 -5.75 29.46 -4.95
CA SER A 37 -5.12 29.50 -6.28
C SER A 37 -5.40 28.24 -7.13
N VAL A 38 -5.92 27.20 -6.51
CA VAL A 38 -6.32 25.95 -7.19
C VAL A 38 -7.79 25.60 -6.98
N GLY A 39 -8.61 26.57 -6.52
CA GLY A 39 -10.04 26.41 -6.32
C GLY A 39 -10.42 25.63 -5.06
N MET A 40 -9.66 25.81 -3.98
CA MET A 40 -10.01 25.28 -2.66
C MET A 40 -10.08 26.41 -1.63
N SER A 41 -10.82 26.21 -0.55
CA SER A 41 -10.98 27.19 0.53
C SER A 41 -10.13 26.82 1.73
N THR A 42 -9.21 27.71 2.12
CA THR A 42 -8.41 27.58 3.36
C THR A 42 -9.33 27.44 4.58
N GLN A 43 -10.34 28.30 4.71
CA GLN A 43 -11.29 28.25 5.83
C GLN A 43 -12.00 26.90 5.95
N ARG A 44 -12.32 26.27 4.82
CA ARG A 44 -12.98 24.97 4.82
C ARG A 44 -12.01 23.82 5.11
N LEU A 45 -10.75 23.91 4.67
CA LEU A 45 -9.70 22.96 5.01
C LEU A 45 -9.40 22.96 6.52
N GLU A 46 -9.53 24.11 7.21
CA GLU A 46 -9.36 24.20 8.68
C GLU A 46 -10.36 23.34 9.46
N LYS A 47 -11.45 22.88 8.86
CA LYS A 47 -12.33 21.89 9.50
C LYS A 47 -11.64 20.54 9.70
N ILE A 48 -10.64 20.19 8.89
CA ILE A 48 -9.79 19.00 9.10
C ILE A 48 -9.00 19.21 10.38
N THR A 49 -8.36 20.40 10.51
CA THR A 49 -7.56 20.78 11.67
C THR A 49 -8.41 20.71 12.96
N ALA A 50 -9.60 21.31 12.93
CA ALA A 50 -10.50 21.32 14.09
C ALA A 50 -10.94 19.89 14.50
N ALA A 51 -11.37 19.07 13.53
CA ALA A 51 -11.85 17.72 13.81
C ALA A 51 -10.75 16.82 14.39
N LEU A 52 -9.54 16.82 13.80
CA LEU A 52 -8.46 15.96 14.25
C LEU A 52 -7.84 16.44 15.58
N ASN A 53 -7.74 17.75 15.83
CA ASN A 53 -7.32 18.25 17.12
C ASN A 53 -8.30 17.85 18.22
N GLN A 54 -9.61 17.89 17.96
CA GLN A 54 -10.62 17.44 18.92
C GLN A 54 -10.48 15.94 19.22
N ASP A 55 -10.30 15.10 18.19
CA ASP A 55 -10.19 13.66 18.39
C ASP A 55 -8.87 13.25 19.08
N VAL A 56 -7.80 14.01 18.89
CA VAL A 56 -6.54 13.85 19.66
C VAL A 56 -6.75 14.28 21.12
N ALA A 57 -7.40 15.41 21.36
CA ALA A 57 -7.72 15.90 22.71
C ALA A 57 -8.63 14.91 23.47
N ASP A 58 -9.59 14.33 22.79
CA ASP A 58 -10.50 13.28 23.30
C ASP A 58 -9.82 11.90 23.45
N LYS A 59 -8.52 11.77 23.11
CA LYS A 59 -7.76 10.51 23.11
C LYS A 59 -8.36 9.41 22.24
N LYS A 60 -9.06 9.78 21.15
CA LYS A 60 -9.57 8.83 20.14
C LYS A 60 -8.49 8.44 19.12
N LEU A 61 -7.54 9.34 18.87
CA LEU A 61 -6.39 9.15 17.99
C LEU A 61 -5.07 9.45 18.70
N PRO A 62 -4.00 8.65 18.53
CA PRO A 62 -2.67 8.99 19.07
C PRO A 62 -2.07 10.19 18.33
N GLY A 63 -2.24 10.24 17.04
CA GLY A 63 -1.80 11.28 16.14
C GLY A 63 -2.05 10.92 14.69
N ALA A 64 -1.91 11.91 13.81
CA ALA A 64 -2.10 11.74 12.37
C ALA A 64 -1.28 12.76 11.57
N VAL A 65 -1.05 12.44 10.29
CA VAL A 65 -0.56 13.38 9.29
C VAL A 65 -1.55 13.39 8.12
N VAL A 66 -1.95 14.58 7.69
CA VAL A 66 -2.83 14.77 6.53
C VAL A 66 -2.15 15.66 5.50
N MET A 67 -2.10 15.19 4.26
CA MET A 67 -1.63 15.98 3.13
C MET A 67 -2.66 15.95 2.02
N VAL A 68 -2.95 17.14 1.44
CA VAL A 68 -3.86 17.28 0.29
C VAL A 68 -3.16 18.08 -0.79
N ALA A 69 -3.18 17.54 -2.01
CA ALA A 69 -2.73 18.24 -3.21
C ALA A 69 -3.90 18.36 -4.20
N ARG A 70 -4.00 19.51 -4.88
CA ARG A 70 -4.92 19.74 -5.99
C ARG A 70 -4.19 20.36 -7.17
N LYS A 71 -4.48 19.89 -8.40
CA LYS A 71 -3.83 20.36 -9.63
C LYS A 71 -2.30 20.33 -9.54
N GLY A 72 -1.76 19.26 -8.88
CA GLY A 72 -0.32 19.07 -8.69
C GLY A 72 0.33 19.96 -7.63
N LYS A 73 -0.44 20.70 -6.83
CA LYS A 73 0.06 21.60 -5.78
C LYS A 73 -0.36 21.12 -4.39
N LEU A 74 0.60 21.08 -3.45
CA LEU A 74 0.32 20.82 -2.03
C LEU A 74 -0.40 22.05 -1.45
N VAL A 75 -1.61 21.86 -0.95
CA VAL A 75 -2.48 22.93 -0.43
C VAL A 75 -2.80 22.78 1.05
N TYR A 76 -2.58 21.60 1.61
CA TYR A 76 -2.76 21.32 3.04
C TYR A 76 -1.75 20.28 3.48
N SER A 77 -1.05 20.56 4.60
CA SER A 77 -0.09 19.65 5.22
C SER A 77 -0.05 19.95 6.72
N GLN A 78 -0.64 19.07 7.52
CA GLN A 78 -0.72 19.22 8.95
C GLN A 78 -0.45 17.90 9.67
N SER A 79 0.16 18.01 10.87
CA SER A 79 0.44 16.91 11.79
C SER A 79 -0.29 17.17 13.11
N PHE A 80 -0.83 16.11 13.70
CA PHE A 80 -1.70 16.15 14.88
C PHE A 80 -1.23 15.14 15.91
N GLY A 81 -1.29 15.51 17.20
CA GLY A 81 -0.98 14.59 18.30
C GLY A 81 0.47 14.19 18.39
N ASN A 82 0.74 12.96 18.83
CA ASN A 82 2.06 12.47 19.16
C ASN A 82 2.42 11.18 18.39
N LEU A 83 3.73 10.91 18.29
CA LEU A 83 4.27 9.65 17.73
C LEU A 83 3.87 8.44 18.57
N ASN A 84 3.67 8.63 19.87
CA ASN A 84 3.34 7.58 20.84
C ASN A 84 4.38 6.43 20.89
N ASN A 85 5.60 6.70 20.43
CA ASN A 85 6.75 5.78 20.51
C ASN A 85 7.62 6.11 21.74
N ALA A 86 8.73 5.37 21.93
CA ALA A 86 9.66 5.58 23.03
C ALA A 86 10.28 7.00 23.06
N ALA A 87 10.36 7.70 21.94
CA ALA A 87 10.85 9.08 21.85
C ALA A 87 9.81 10.09 22.36
N ALA A 88 8.54 9.69 22.50
CA ALA A 88 7.42 10.50 23.03
C ALA A 88 7.29 11.90 22.40
N GLY A 89 7.77 12.09 21.18
CA GLY A 89 7.76 13.37 20.46
C GLY A 89 6.41 13.67 19.81
N PRO A 90 6.18 14.93 19.37
CA PRO A 90 5.01 15.28 18.57
C PRO A 90 5.06 14.61 17.22
N MET A 91 3.88 14.35 16.62
CA MET A 91 3.76 13.92 15.24
C MET A 91 4.36 14.97 14.31
N GLN A 92 5.13 14.54 13.33
CA GLN A 92 5.78 15.40 12.34
C GLN A 92 5.33 15.02 10.92
N SER A 93 5.48 15.94 9.97
CA SER A 93 5.12 15.71 8.57
C SER A 93 5.92 14.58 7.92
N ASP A 94 7.09 14.26 8.45
CA ASP A 94 7.99 13.21 8.02
C ASP A 94 7.93 11.95 8.91
N SER A 95 6.94 11.84 9.80
CA SER A 95 6.70 10.64 10.59
C SER A 95 6.48 9.44 9.70
N ILE A 96 7.04 8.29 10.11
CA ILE A 96 6.98 7.03 9.37
C ILE A 96 5.83 6.18 9.93
N PHE A 97 5.07 5.57 9.04
CA PHE A 97 3.90 4.75 9.36
C PHE A 97 4.03 3.36 8.74
N ARG A 98 3.60 2.33 9.46
CA ARG A 98 3.30 1.03 8.84
C ARG A 98 2.07 1.22 7.97
N ILE A 99 2.23 1.05 6.68
CA ILE A 99 1.14 1.32 5.72
C ILE A 99 0.28 0.09 5.43
N TYR A 100 0.69 -1.08 5.94
CA TYR A 100 -0.06 -2.33 5.73
C TYR A 100 -0.56 -2.47 4.28
N SER A 101 -1.85 -2.66 4.10
CA SER A 101 -2.43 -2.90 2.76
C SER A 101 -2.28 -1.74 1.79
N MET A 102 -1.88 -0.53 2.20
CA MET A 102 -1.44 0.49 1.24
C MET A 102 -0.13 0.11 0.51
N THR A 103 0.56 -0.96 0.92
CA THR A 103 1.65 -1.58 0.15
C THR A 103 1.14 -2.17 -1.18
N LYS A 104 -0.11 -2.64 -1.24
CA LYS A 104 -0.67 -3.34 -2.40
C LYS A 104 -0.63 -2.54 -3.71
N PRO A 105 -1.07 -1.28 -3.76
CA PRO A 105 -0.93 -0.47 -4.97
C PRO A 105 0.53 -0.35 -5.45
N LEU A 106 1.48 -0.22 -4.52
CA LEU A 106 2.91 -0.11 -4.85
C LEU A 106 3.44 -1.41 -5.45
N ALA A 107 3.12 -2.55 -4.84
CA ALA A 107 3.54 -3.87 -5.33
C ALA A 107 2.86 -4.23 -6.67
N SER A 108 1.57 -3.91 -6.82
CA SER A 108 0.86 -4.08 -8.10
C SER A 108 1.47 -3.20 -9.20
N THR A 109 1.88 -1.97 -8.88
CA THR A 109 2.61 -1.10 -9.80
C THR A 109 3.94 -1.73 -10.24
N ALA A 110 4.69 -2.32 -9.30
CA ALA A 110 5.94 -3.02 -9.60
C ALA A 110 5.71 -4.20 -10.58
N LEU A 111 4.66 -5.00 -10.37
CA LEU A 111 4.30 -6.08 -11.31
C LEU A 111 3.88 -5.53 -12.67
N MET A 112 3.12 -4.43 -12.71
CA MET A 112 2.70 -3.80 -13.97
C MET A 112 3.85 -3.15 -14.74
N MET A 113 4.96 -2.76 -14.08
CA MET A 113 6.19 -2.37 -14.78
C MET A 113 6.76 -3.55 -15.58
N LEU A 114 6.75 -4.76 -15.02
CA LEU A 114 7.19 -5.96 -15.76
C LEU A 114 6.22 -6.35 -16.87
N VAL A 115 4.93 -6.01 -16.74
CA VAL A 115 3.97 -6.16 -17.84
C VAL A 115 4.29 -5.18 -18.96
N GLU A 116 4.58 -3.91 -18.66
CA GLU A 116 5.02 -2.92 -19.66
C GLU A 116 6.34 -3.30 -20.34
N ASP A 117 7.28 -3.88 -19.58
CA ASP A 117 8.55 -4.37 -20.11
C ASP A 117 8.35 -5.61 -21.05
N GLY A 118 7.11 -6.13 -21.20
CA GLY A 118 6.80 -7.32 -21.99
C GLY A 118 7.30 -8.63 -21.40
N ARG A 119 7.77 -8.64 -20.15
CA ARG A 119 8.30 -9.81 -19.46
C ARG A 119 7.21 -10.68 -18.82
N VAL A 120 6.04 -10.10 -18.58
CA VAL A 120 4.85 -10.73 -18.00
C VAL A 120 3.63 -10.34 -18.81
N GLN A 121 2.71 -11.28 -19.03
CA GLN A 121 1.40 -10.99 -19.60
C GLN A 121 0.30 -11.18 -18.57
N LEU A 122 -0.75 -10.38 -18.63
CA LEU A 122 -1.89 -10.50 -17.70
C LEU A 122 -2.58 -11.86 -17.78
N THR A 123 -2.53 -12.48 -18.94
CA THR A 123 -3.09 -13.82 -19.21
C THR A 123 -2.14 -14.97 -18.85
N ASP A 124 -0.88 -14.70 -18.52
CA ASP A 124 0.05 -15.75 -18.11
C ASP A 124 -0.48 -16.48 -16.87
N PRO A 125 -0.42 -17.81 -16.82
CA PRO A 125 -0.70 -18.54 -15.59
C PRO A 125 0.40 -18.26 -14.55
N VAL A 126 0.03 -18.16 -13.28
CA VAL A 126 0.96 -17.93 -12.17
C VAL A 126 2.03 -19.03 -12.13
N SER A 127 1.67 -20.25 -12.48
CA SER A 127 2.58 -21.41 -12.52
C SER A 127 3.76 -21.26 -13.49
N LYS A 128 3.67 -20.39 -14.48
CA LYS A 128 4.78 -20.03 -15.38
C LYS A 128 5.98 -19.46 -14.61
N PHE A 129 5.72 -18.74 -13.52
CA PHE A 129 6.72 -18.07 -12.70
C PHE A 129 6.93 -18.77 -11.36
N LEU A 130 5.88 -19.36 -10.81
CA LEU A 130 5.83 -20.03 -9.51
C LEU A 130 5.25 -21.44 -9.70
N PRO A 131 6.08 -22.47 -9.94
CA PRO A 131 5.62 -23.82 -10.30
C PRO A 131 4.67 -24.49 -9.30
N SER A 132 4.71 -24.07 -8.02
CA SER A 132 3.79 -24.58 -6.99
C SER A 132 2.31 -24.28 -7.25
N PHE A 133 1.99 -23.34 -8.15
CA PHE A 133 0.63 -23.00 -8.57
C PHE A 133 0.08 -23.85 -9.72
N LYS A 134 0.82 -24.89 -10.15
CA LYS A 134 0.38 -25.78 -11.22
C LYS A 134 -0.70 -26.76 -10.73
N ASN A 135 -1.75 -26.93 -11.53
CA ASN A 135 -2.86 -27.85 -11.24
C ASN A 135 -3.46 -27.67 -9.83
N PRO A 136 -3.89 -26.47 -9.42
CA PRO A 136 -4.37 -26.23 -8.08
C PRO A 136 -5.68 -26.97 -7.82
N MET A 137 -5.91 -27.33 -6.55
CA MET A 137 -7.19 -27.83 -6.07
C MET A 137 -8.01 -26.67 -5.48
N VAL A 138 -9.34 -26.76 -5.59
CA VAL A 138 -10.28 -25.80 -5.03
C VAL A 138 -11.08 -26.48 -3.94
N SER A 139 -11.22 -25.82 -2.80
CA SER A 139 -12.04 -26.28 -1.69
C SER A 139 -13.45 -25.71 -1.87
N VAL A 140 -14.40 -26.56 -2.22
CA VAL A 140 -15.80 -26.20 -2.44
C VAL A 140 -16.69 -26.67 -1.29
N PRO A 141 -17.73 -25.89 -0.90
CA PRO A 141 -18.68 -26.33 0.11
C PRO A 141 -19.43 -27.60 -0.35
N SER A 142 -19.64 -28.52 0.59
CA SER A 142 -20.39 -29.75 0.42
C SER A 142 -21.37 -29.86 1.59
N PHE A 143 -22.64 -29.99 1.32
CA PHE A 143 -23.62 -30.21 2.35
C PHE A 143 -23.55 -31.68 2.83
N ASP A 144 -23.43 -31.87 4.14
CA ASP A 144 -23.50 -33.19 4.77
C ASP A 144 -24.88 -33.34 5.41
N PRO A 145 -25.76 -34.19 4.83
CA PRO A 145 -27.10 -34.36 5.34
C PRO A 145 -27.15 -35.11 6.68
N VAL A 146 -26.11 -35.85 7.04
CA VAL A 146 -26.06 -36.61 8.31
C VAL A 146 -25.79 -35.68 9.48
N PHE A 147 -24.88 -34.74 9.34
CA PHE A 147 -24.50 -33.78 10.38
C PHE A 147 -25.24 -32.45 10.27
N ASN A 148 -26.10 -32.27 9.27
CA ASN A 148 -26.80 -31.01 8.95
C ASN A 148 -25.87 -29.80 8.95
N GLY A 149 -24.67 -29.98 8.40
CA GLY A 149 -23.60 -28.97 8.42
C GLY A 149 -22.92 -28.79 7.06
N THR A 150 -22.25 -27.65 6.89
CA THR A 150 -21.39 -27.40 5.72
C THR A 150 -20.02 -28.02 5.98
N SER A 151 -19.66 -29.01 5.18
CA SER A 151 -18.29 -29.52 5.04
C SER A 151 -17.64 -28.95 3.77
N PHE A 152 -16.37 -29.23 3.56
CA PHE A 152 -15.66 -28.83 2.36
C PHE A 152 -15.02 -30.06 1.70
N LYS A 153 -15.01 -30.08 0.36
CA LYS A 153 -14.31 -31.10 -0.44
C LYS A 153 -13.39 -30.45 -1.46
N LEU A 154 -12.35 -31.18 -1.85
CA LEU A 154 -11.42 -30.73 -2.87
C LEU A 154 -11.89 -31.19 -4.26
N VAL A 155 -11.85 -30.26 -5.21
CA VAL A 155 -12.07 -30.52 -6.64
C VAL A 155 -10.92 -29.87 -7.43
N ALA A 156 -10.67 -30.33 -8.66
CA ALA A 156 -9.71 -29.66 -9.52
C ALA A 156 -10.18 -28.25 -9.86
N ALA A 157 -9.26 -27.32 -9.99
CA ALA A 157 -9.57 -26.01 -10.53
C ALA A 157 -9.95 -26.13 -12.01
N ASN A 158 -10.89 -25.31 -12.46
CA ASN A 158 -11.29 -25.26 -13.89
C ASN A 158 -10.16 -24.72 -14.78
N ARG A 159 -9.29 -23.91 -14.23
CA ARG A 159 -8.06 -23.39 -14.82
C ARG A 159 -7.08 -22.95 -13.74
N GLU A 160 -5.84 -22.71 -14.12
CA GLU A 160 -4.87 -22.07 -13.23
C GLU A 160 -5.19 -20.57 -13.05
N PRO A 161 -4.85 -19.97 -11.89
CA PRO A 161 -4.96 -18.53 -11.71
C PRO A 161 -3.96 -17.80 -12.61
N THR A 162 -4.37 -16.67 -13.17
CA THR A 162 -3.54 -15.80 -14.01
C THR A 162 -2.95 -14.62 -13.23
N ILE A 163 -2.01 -13.91 -13.82
CA ILE A 163 -1.46 -12.66 -13.30
C ILE A 163 -2.59 -11.62 -13.09
N GLN A 164 -3.54 -11.53 -14.03
CA GLN A 164 -4.71 -10.65 -13.86
C GLN A 164 -5.55 -11.04 -12.64
N ASP A 165 -5.72 -12.34 -12.40
CA ASP A 165 -6.47 -12.81 -11.23
C ASP A 165 -5.78 -12.43 -9.91
N LEU A 166 -4.45 -12.46 -9.85
CA LEU A 166 -3.70 -11.95 -8.70
C LEU A 166 -3.93 -10.44 -8.50
N LEU A 167 -3.81 -9.65 -9.57
CA LEU A 167 -3.91 -8.20 -9.53
C LEU A 167 -5.30 -7.70 -9.10
N ARG A 168 -6.35 -8.42 -9.46
CA ARG A 168 -7.75 -8.07 -9.15
C ARG A 168 -8.39 -8.93 -8.04
N HIS A 169 -7.61 -9.73 -7.29
CA HIS A 169 -8.09 -10.59 -6.21
C HIS A 169 -9.18 -11.61 -6.62
N THR A 170 -9.07 -12.21 -7.81
CA THR A 170 -9.94 -13.30 -8.29
C THR A 170 -9.21 -14.62 -8.46
N SER A 171 -8.02 -14.76 -7.89
CA SER A 171 -7.17 -15.94 -8.02
C SER A 171 -7.70 -17.18 -7.27
N GLY A 172 -8.66 -16.99 -6.37
CA GLY A 172 -9.13 -18.04 -5.44
C GLY A 172 -8.29 -18.16 -4.16
N ILE A 173 -7.19 -17.42 -4.05
CA ILE A 173 -6.42 -17.30 -2.80
C ILE A 173 -7.26 -16.52 -1.78
N ALA A 174 -7.10 -16.82 -0.49
CA ALA A 174 -7.79 -16.13 0.61
C ALA A 174 -6.81 -15.50 1.61
N TYR A 175 -7.33 -14.89 2.66
CA TYR A 175 -6.64 -14.64 3.93
C TYR A 175 -7.10 -15.63 4.99
N GLY A 176 -6.17 -16.16 5.78
CA GLY A 176 -6.46 -17.13 6.85
C GLY A 176 -7.40 -16.57 7.92
N GLU A 177 -7.26 -15.28 8.25
CA GLU A 177 -8.10 -14.58 9.23
C GLU A 177 -9.51 -14.24 8.71
N LEU A 178 -9.70 -14.14 7.39
CA LEU A 178 -10.97 -13.75 6.79
C LEU A 178 -11.79 -14.92 6.26
N THR A 179 -11.12 -15.99 5.79
CA THR A 179 -11.81 -17.11 5.18
C THR A 179 -12.58 -17.95 6.21
N LYS A 180 -13.80 -18.35 5.84
CA LYS A 180 -14.61 -19.34 6.56
C LYS A 180 -14.37 -20.78 6.07
N ASN A 181 -13.56 -20.95 5.02
CA ASN A 181 -13.23 -22.25 4.45
C ASN A 181 -12.17 -22.93 5.32
N THR A 182 -12.59 -23.94 6.09
CA THR A 182 -11.72 -24.61 7.07
C THR A 182 -10.55 -25.33 6.43
N LEU A 183 -10.73 -25.98 5.26
CA LEU A 183 -9.63 -26.66 4.58
C LEU A 183 -8.53 -25.68 4.13
N VAL A 184 -8.92 -24.50 3.65
CA VAL A 184 -7.98 -23.44 3.28
C VAL A 184 -7.27 -22.89 4.52
N LYS A 185 -8.03 -22.61 5.58
CA LYS A 185 -7.49 -22.09 6.84
C LYS A 185 -6.50 -23.04 7.47
N ASP A 186 -6.83 -24.33 7.54
CA ASP A 186 -5.95 -25.37 8.10
C ASP A 186 -4.68 -25.54 7.27
N ALA A 187 -4.78 -25.47 5.93
CA ALA A 187 -3.62 -25.48 5.06
C ALA A 187 -2.70 -24.26 5.28
N TYR A 188 -3.27 -23.08 5.51
CA TYR A 188 -2.52 -21.86 5.82
C TYR A 188 -1.84 -21.92 7.18
N ILE A 189 -2.51 -22.46 8.21
CA ILE A 189 -1.89 -22.69 9.53
C ILE A 189 -0.72 -23.66 9.39
N LYS A 190 -0.94 -24.80 8.72
CA LYS A 190 0.11 -25.81 8.50
C LYS A 190 1.28 -25.29 7.68
N GLY A 191 1.02 -24.39 6.72
CA GLY A 191 2.02 -23.77 5.87
C GLY A 191 2.72 -22.56 6.50
N GLY A 192 2.39 -22.18 7.75
CA GLY A 192 2.97 -21.02 8.44
C GLY A 192 2.53 -19.66 7.88
N LEU A 193 1.43 -19.64 7.10
CA LEU A 193 0.89 -18.42 6.48
C LEU A 193 -0.06 -17.65 7.41
N TYR A 194 -0.58 -18.31 8.45
CA TYR A 194 -1.53 -17.76 9.39
C TYR A 194 -1.37 -18.42 10.76
N LYS A 195 -1.40 -17.61 11.82
CA LYS A 195 -1.53 -18.04 13.22
C LYS A 195 -2.69 -17.28 13.84
N ALA A 196 -3.49 -17.97 14.67
CA ALA A 196 -4.73 -17.41 15.18
C ALA A 196 -4.57 -16.23 16.15
N ASP A 197 -3.39 -16.08 16.76
CA ASP A 197 -3.05 -15.12 17.81
C ASP A 197 -2.06 -14.04 17.38
N THR A 198 -1.70 -14.00 16.09
CA THR A 198 -0.72 -13.05 15.56
C THR A 198 -1.25 -12.28 14.35
N ASP A 199 -0.76 -11.06 14.16
CA ASP A 199 -1.33 -10.14 13.19
C ASP A 199 -1.00 -10.44 11.72
N TYR A 200 0.14 -10.99 11.38
CA TYR A 200 0.49 -11.20 9.97
C TYR A 200 1.80 -12.00 9.84
N GLU A 201 1.67 -13.30 9.76
CA GLU A 201 2.80 -14.23 9.82
C GLU A 201 3.47 -14.52 8.47
N ALA A 202 2.74 -14.38 7.35
CA ALA A 202 3.25 -14.75 6.02
C ALA A 202 4.57 -14.06 5.66
N ARG A 203 4.87 -12.89 6.23
CA ARG A 203 6.11 -12.15 5.98
C ARG A 203 7.34 -12.70 6.73
N GLU A 204 7.18 -13.59 7.71
CA GLU A 204 8.28 -14.22 8.42
C GLU A 204 8.95 -15.34 7.61
N LEU A 205 8.18 -15.96 6.72
CA LEU A 205 8.70 -17.00 5.83
C LEU A 205 9.66 -16.41 4.79
N PRO A 206 10.73 -17.12 4.41
CA PRO A 206 11.48 -16.78 3.19
C PRO A 206 10.56 -16.75 1.97
N GLY A 207 10.81 -15.84 1.03
CA GLY A 207 9.94 -15.62 -0.14
C GLY A 207 9.57 -16.89 -0.92
N PRO A 208 10.53 -17.77 -1.28
CA PRO A 208 10.22 -19.03 -1.96
C PRO A 208 9.34 -19.97 -1.12
N ALA A 209 9.58 -20.06 0.19
CA ALA A 209 8.78 -20.90 1.08
C ALA A 209 7.34 -20.36 1.22
N MET A 210 7.18 -19.04 1.28
CA MET A 210 5.85 -18.39 1.27
C MET A 210 5.09 -18.72 -0.01
N ALA A 211 5.73 -18.55 -1.19
CA ALA A 211 5.13 -18.88 -2.48
C ALA A 211 4.72 -20.36 -2.57
N GLU A 212 5.57 -21.25 -2.08
CA GLU A 212 5.31 -22.69 -2.07
C GLU A 212 4.13 -23.05 -1.15
N SER A 213 4.08 -22.48 0.04
CA SER A 213 2.99 -22.71 1.00
C SER A 213 1.64 -22.23 0.45
N VAL A 214 1.57 -21.05 -0.19
CA VAL A 214 0.35 -20.56 -0.82
C VAL A 214 -0.03 -21.41 -2.03
N GLY A 215 0.93 -21.75 -2.89
CA GLY A 215 0.67 -22.50 -4.12
C GLY A 215 0.20 -23.94 -3.87
N LYS A 216 0.62 -24.58 -2.76
CA LYS A 216 0.20 -25.93 -2.36
C LYS A 216 -1.12 -25.95 -1.59
N ALA A 217 -1.54 -24.83 -1.03
CA ALA A 217 -2.83 -24.73 -0.33
C ALA A 217 -3.99 -24.78 -1.34
N PRO A 218 -5.14 -25.36 -0.97
CA PRO A 218 -6.31 -25.30 -1.84
C PRO A 218 -6.80 -23.87 -1.99
N LEU A 219 -7.29 -23.53 -3.17
CA LEU A 219 -7.97 -22.27 -3.42
C LEU A 219 -9.35 -22.26 -2.75
N ALA A 220 -9.79 -21.12 -2.25
CA ALA A 220 -11.12 -20.94 -1.66
C ALA A 220 -12.23 -20.79 -2.72
N GLN A 221 -11.86 -20.35 -3.94
CA GLN A 221 -12.78 -20.09 -5.05
C GLN A 221 -12.17 -20.58 -6.37
N GLN A 222 -13.00 -20.87 -7.36
CA GLN A 222 -12.53 -21.12 -8.73
C GLN A 222 -11.87 -19.84 -9.28
N PRO A 223 -10.66 -19.92 -9.87
CA PRO A 223 -9.98 -18.76 -10.42
C PRO A 223 -10.83 -18.00 -11.44
N GLY A 224 -10.92 -16.68 -11.28
CA GLY A 224 -11.65 -15.78 -12.16
C GLY A 224 -13.16 -15.69 -11.89
N THR A 225 -13.70 -16.31 -10.84
CA THR A 225 -15.14 -16.33 -10.59
C THR A 225 -15.60 -15.37 -9.49
N THR A 226 -14.76 -15.15 -8.50
CA THR A 226 -15.16 -14.44 -7.28
C THR A 226 -14.04 -13.50 -6.82
N TRP A 227 -14.39 -12.25 -6.55
CA TRP A 227 -13.51 -11.33 -5.86
C TRP A 227 -13.45 -11.68 -4.38
N GLU A 228 -12.28 -12.02 -3.90
CA GLU A 228 -12.00 -12.31 -2.50
C GLU A 228 -10.68 -11.69 -2.08
N TYR A 229 -10.73 -10.76 -1.13
CA TYR A 229 -9.53 -10.08 -0.62
C TYR A 229 -8.56 -11.08 0.01
N SER A 230 -7.27 -11.05 -0.37
CA SER A 230 -6.39 -12.19 -0.19
C SER A 230 -4.90 -11.87 -0.17
N LEU A 231 -4.07 -12.91 0.07
CA LEU A 231 -2.61 -12.91 -0.09
C LEU A 231 -2.15 -12.78 -1.56
N SER A 232 -3.05 -12.53 -2.51
CA SER A 232 -2.68 -12.44 -3.95
C SER A 232 -1.57 -11.44 -4.21
N VAL A 233 -1.50 -10.32 -3.47
CA VAL A 233 -0.46 -9.31 -3.72
C VAL A 233 0.88 -9.72 -3.10
N ASP A 234 0.89 -10.57 -2.10
CA ASP A 234 2.12 -11.19 -1.61
C ASP A 234 2.70 -12.12 -2.68
N VAL A 235 1.82 -12.88 -3.36
CA VAL A 235 2.19 -13.73 -4.51
C VAL A 235 2.65 -12.87 -5.70
N GLN A 236 2.03 -11.70 -5.96
CA GLN A 236 2.55 -10.75 -6.97
C GLN A 236 4.00 -10.38 -6.68
N GLY A 237 4.34 -10.10 -5.41
CA GLY A 237 5.71 -9.83 -5.00
C GLY A 237 6.67 -10.98 -5.36
N ARG A 238 6.24 -12.23 -5.17
CA ARG A 238 7.04 -13.41 -5.55
C ARG A 238 7.19 -13.56 -7.06
N VAL A 239 6.16 -13.19 -7.83
CA VAL A 239 6.28 -13.12 -9.31
C VAL A 239 7.29 -12.05 -9.73
N VAL A 240 7.25 -10.85 -9.11
CA VAL A 240 8.26 -9.81 -9.38
C VAL A 240 9.66 -10.33 -9.11
N GLU A 241 9.88 -11.03 -8.00
CA GLU A 241 11.19 -11.61 -7.67
C GLU A 241 11.63 -12.70 -8.65
N ALA A 242 10.72 -13.61 -9.01
CA ALA A 242 11.02 -14.68 -9.97
C ALA A 242 11.39 -14.14 -11.36
N VAL A 243 10.75 -13.05 -11.79
CA VAL A 243 10.97 -12.44 -13.10
C VAL A 243 12.19 -11.52 -13.08
N SER A 244 12.38 -10.70 -12.05
CA SER A 244 13.46 -9.72 -11.98
C SER A 244 14.80 -10.31 -11.52
N GLY A 245 14.76 -11.36 -10.71
CA GLY A 245 15.94 -11.87 -10.00
C GLY A 245 16.33 -11.03 -8.78
N GLN A 246 15.53 -10.02 -8.43
CA GLN A 246 15.76 -9.10 -7.31
C GLN A 246 14.74 -9.35 -6.18
N ARG A 247 15.10 -9.05 -4.94
CA ARG A 247 14.14 -8.97 -3.86
C ARG A 247 13.10 -7.88 -4.16
N LEU A 248 11.83 -8.05 -3.76
CA LEU A 248 10.76 -7.13 -4.10
C LEU A 248 11.10 -5.68 -3.68
N GLY A 249 11.61 -5.49 -2.46
CA GLY A 249 12.00 -4.17 -1.95
C GLY A 249 13.09 -3.51 -2.77
N ASP A 250 14.10 -4.28 -3.21
CA ASP A 250 15.19 -3.77 -4.04
C ASP A 250 14.68 -3.35 -5.42
N PHE A 251 13.84 -4.18 -6.05
CA PHE A 251 13.19 -3.84 -7.32
C PHE A 251 12.35 -2.56 -7.20
N MET A 252 11.52 -2.47 -6.15
CA MET A 252 10.70 -1.29 -5.92
C MET A 252 11.54 -0.05 -5.57
N GLN A 253 12.65 -0.22 -4.84
CA GLN A 253 13.59 0.87 -4.55
C GLN A 253 14.17 1.43 -5.83
N GLU A 254 14.61 0.58 -6.74
CA GLU A 254 15.23 0.97 -8.01
C GLU A 254 14.21 1.60 -8.98
N ARG A 255 13.07 0.93 -9.19
CA ARG A 255 12.13 1.24 -10.28
C ARG A 255 10.99 2.18 -9.87
N LEU A 256 10.69 2.30 -8.55
CA LEU A 256 9.56 3.07 -8.05
C LEU A 256 9.96 4.13 -7.03
N PHE A 257 10.61 3.75 -5.91
CA PHE A 257 10.82 4.66 -4.80
C PHE A 257 11.87 5.73 -5.11
N LYS A 258 13.03 5.32 -5.59
CA LYS A 258 14.12 6.24 -5.95
C LYS A 258 13.72 7.22 -7.08
N PRO A 259 13.10 6.77 -8.20
CA PRO A 259 12.62 7.68 -9.25
C PRO A 259 11.59 8.70 -8.75
N LEU A 260 10.68 8.29 -7.86
CA LEU A 260 9.70 9.18 -7.25
C LEU A 260 10.21 9.94 -6.02
N LYS A 261 11.49 9.78 -5.64
CA LYS A 261 12.10 10.38 -4.44
C LYS A 261 11.34 10.05 -3.15
N MET A 262 10.85 8.82 -3.02
CA MET A 262 10.18 8.28 -1.83
C MET A 262 11.24 7.71 -0.88
N VAL A 263 11.94 8.59 -0.17
CA VAL A 263 13.19 8.28 0.56
C VAL A 263 12.98 7.55 1.90
N ASP A 264 11.75 7.52 2.39
CA ASP A 264 11.36 6.89 3.65
C ASP A 264 10.36 5.74 3.43
N THR A 265 10.25 5.25 2.19
CA THR A 265 9.38 4.13 1.83
C THR A 265 10.21 2.85 1.65
N GLY A 266 9.77 1.77 2.27
CA GLY A 266 10.47 0.48 2.23
C GLY A 266 9.73 -0.60 3.02
N PHE A 267 10.45 -1.67 3.42
CA PHE A 267 9.88 -2.81 4.15
C PHE A 267 10.42 -2.94 5.58
N SER A 268 11.27 -2.01 6.00
CA SER A 268 11.76 -1.87 7.37
C SER A 268 12.14 -0.42 7.64
N VAL A 269 12.28 -0.07 8.92
CA VAL A 269 12.71 1.26 9.36
C VAL A 269 14.13 1.15 9.89
N PRO A 270 15.13 1.78 9.25
CA PRO A 270 16.50 1.78 9.75
C PRO A 270 16.60 2.38 11.17
N ALA A 271 17.54 1.89 11.99
CA ALA A 271 17.69 2.30 13.38
C ALA A 271 17.81 3.81 13.58
N ASN A 272 18.52 4.51 12.67
CA ASN A 272 18.66 5.96 12.70
C ASN A 272 17.38 6.75 12.35
N LYS A 273 16.33 6.06 11.89
CA LYS A 273 15.00 6.64 11.59
C LYS A 273 13.92 6.16 12.57
N SER A 274 14.23 5.26 13.50
CA SER A 274 13.26 4.66 14.44
C SER A 274 12.53 5.68 15.30
N GLY A 275 13.18 6.79 15.65
CA GLY A 275 12.57 7.90 16.39
C GLY A 275 11.43 8.60 15.66
N ARG A 276 11.28 8.40 14.34
CA ARG A 276 10.19 8.94 13.52
C ARG A 276 9.04 7.97 13.32
N LEU A 277 9.16 6.72 13.79
CA LEU A 277 8.11 5.71 13.64
C LEU A 277 6.94 6.01 14.57
N ALA A 278 5.75 6.15 14.00
CA ALA A 278 4.52 6.31 14.76
C ALA A 278 4.03 4.96 15.31
N GLU A 279 3.50 4.99 16.54
CA GLU A 279 2.95 3.83 17.23
C GLU A 279 1.49 4.07 17.63
N PRO A 280 0.66 3.03 17.77
CA PRO A 280 -0.70 3.13 18.24
C PRO A 280 -0.75 3.39 19.75
N PHE A 281 -1.92 3.73 20.28
CA PHE A 281 -2.16 3.55 21.71
C PHE A 281 -1.98 2.06 22.07
N PRO A 282 -1.53 1.74 23.28
CA PRO A 282 -1.41 0.34 23.72
C PRO A 282 -2.74 -0.43 23.67
N LYS A 283 -3.84 0.29 23.84
CA LYS A 283 -5.22 -0.24 23.72
C LYS A 283 -6.05 0.63 22.80
N ASP A 284 -6.89 -0.01 22.01
CA ASP A 284 -7.89 0.71 21.20
C ASP A 284 -8.90 1.45 22.10
N PRO A 285 -9.09 2.75 21.89
CA PRO A 285 -9.95 3.54 22.78
C PRO A 285 -11.44 3.14 22.73
N ALA A 286 -11.88 2.58 21.61
CA ALA A 286 -13.29 2.22 21.42
C ALA A 286 -13.61 0.81 21.91
N SER A 287 -12.72 -0.16 21.70
CA SER A 287 -12.95 -1.56 22.02
C SER A 287 -12.20 -2.06 23.26
N GLY A 288 -11.19 -1.33 23.74
CA GLY A 288 -10.29 -1.75 24.80
C GLY A 288 -9.31 -2.87 24.41
N ALA A 289 -9.35 -3.33 23.17
CA ALA A 289 -8.47 -4.39 22.67
C ALA A 289 -7.00 -3.92 22.66
N THR A 290 -6.08 -4.82 22.98
CA THR A 290 -4.64 -4.55 22.90
C THR A 290 -4.24 -4.38 21.44
N ASN A 291 -3.59 -3.26 21.12
CA ASN A 291 -3.03 -3.01 19.81
C ASN A 291 -1.63 -3.63 19.71
N LYS A 292 -1.45 -4.47 18.69
CA LYS A 292 -0.16 -5.02 18.31
C LYS A 292 0.04 -4.81 16.81
N LEU A 293 1.12 -4.13 16.45
CA LEU A 293 1.49 -3.93 15.04
C LEU A 293 2.72 -4.76 14.71
N VAL A 294 2.89 -5.06 13.42
CA VAL A 294 4.06 -5.81 12.93
C VAL A 294 5.35 -5.08 13.27
N ASP A 295 6.38 -5.82 13.67
CA ASP A 295 7.71 -5.25 13.85
C ASP A 295 8.33 -4.91 12.49
N VAL A 296 8.80 -3.68 12.36
CA VAL A 296 9.45 -3.14 11.15
C VAL A 296 10.88 -2.67 11.43
N SER A 297 11.43 -2.98 12.60
CA SER A 297 12.79 -2.62 13.00
C SER A 297 13.85 -3.47 12.30
N GLN A 298 13.46 -4.63 11.78
CA GLN A 298 14.32 -5.59 11.10
C GLN A 298 13.77 -5.89 9.71
N GLN A 299 14.67 -6.29 8.81
CA GLN A 299 14.26 -6.78 7.51
C GLN A 299 13.50 -8.10 7.67
N PRO A 300 12.28 -8.23 7.11
CA PRO A 300 11.47 -9.44 7.25
C PRO A 300 12.03 -10.61 6.42
N GLY A 301 11.55 -11.82 6.65
CA GLY A 301 11.91 -13.00 5.87
C GLY A 301 11.58 -12.85 4.38
N ASN A 302 10.46 -12.18 4.08
CA ASN A 302 10.13 -11.73 2.74
C ASN A 302 9.51 -10.32 2.77
N ASP A 303 9.66 -9.58 1.68
CA ASP A 303 9.00 -8.28 1.49
C ASP A 303 7.54 -8.53 1.09
N SER A 304 6.64 -8.45 2.07
CA SER A 304 5.22 -8.67 1.82
C SER A 304 4.64 -7.54 0.95
N GLY A 305 4.31 -7.86 -0.30
CA GLY A 305 3.59 -6.93 -1.19
C GLY A 305 2.20 -6.61 -0.70
N GLY A 306 1.62 -7.48 0.13
CA GLY A 306 0.28 -7.32 0.69
C GLY A 306 0.19 -6.38 1.89
N ALA A 307 1.22 -6.31 2.76
CA ALA A 307 1.11 -5.55 4.01
C ALA A 307 2.43 -5.12 4.66
N GLY A 308 3.59 -5.38 4.05
CA GLY A 308 4.89 -5.20 4.72
C GLY A 308 5.46 -3.79 4.69
N GLY A 309 4.87 -2.86 3.96
CA GLY A 309 5.46 -1.55 3.70
C GLY A 309 5.40 -0.57 4.87
N VAL A 310 6.39 0.31 4.89
CA VAL A 310 6.42 1.54 5.68
C VAL A 310 6.57 2.74 4.74
N SER A 311 6.03 3.90 5.12
CA SER A 311 6.12 5.13 4.33
C SER A 311 5.80 6.36 5.16
N THR A 312 6.02 7.55 4.60
CA THR A 312 5.54 8.84 5.10
C THR A 312 4.37 9.34 4.27
N ALA A 313 3.62 10.33 4.80
CA ALA A 313 2.55 10.98 4.03
C ALA A 313 3.08 11.67 2.78
N GLY A 314 4.26 12.29 2.86
CA GLY A 314 4.91 12.98 1.74
C GLY A 314 5.31 12.03 0.62
N ASP A 315 5.97 10.92 0.96
CA ASP A 315 6.38 9.91 -0.02
C ASP A 315 5.15 9.32 -0.72
N TYR A 316 4.13 8.95 0.05
CA TYR A 316 2.93 8.35 -0.53
C TYR A 316 2.12 9.34 -1.38
N LEU A 317 2.12 10.63 -1.01
CA LEU A 317 1.50 11.68 -1.82
C LEU A 317 2.20 11.84 -3.18
N ARG A 318 3.52 11.68 -3.25
CA ARG A 318 4.27 11.68 -4.52
C ARG A 318 3.85 10.53 -5.42
N TYR A 319 3.71 9.31 -4.86
CA TYR A 319 3.17 8.17 -5.60
C TYR A 319 1.74 8.43 -6.08
N CYS A 320 0.87 8.90 -5.20
CA CYS A 320 -0.51 9.24 -5.53
C CYS A 320 -0.57 10.26 -6.69
N GLN A 321 0.24 11.32 -6.63
CA GLN A 321 0.31 12.33 -7.68
C GLN A 321 0.89 11.77 -9.00
N ALA A 322 1.90 10.90 -8.94
CA ALA A 322 2.42 10.24 -10.13
C ALA A 322 1.34 9.41 -10.83
N MET A 323 0.55 8.65 -10.09
CA MET A 323 -0.56 7.87 -10.64
C MET A 323 -1.67 8.78 -11.20
N LEU A 324 -2.03 9.85 -10.48
CA LEU A 324 -3.01 10.83 -10.97
C LEU A 324 -2.58 11.49 -12.29
N ASN A 325 -1.28 11.72 -12.46
CA ASN A 325 -0.68 12.27 -13.67
C ASN A 325 -0.47 11.22 -14.79
N GLY A 326 -1.06 10.04 -14.68
CA GLY A 326 -0.88 8.95 -15.66
C GLY A 326 0.54 8.36 -15.65
N GLY A 327 1.11 8.14 -14.46
CA GLY A 327 2.37 7.45 -14.26
C GLY A 327 3.62 8.33 -14.35
N GLN A 328 3.49 9.64 -14.17
CA GLN A 328 4.63 10.57 -14.27
C GLN A 328 4.64 11.62 -13.16
N LEU A 329 5.82 11.92 -12.62
CA LEU A 329 6.06 13.03 -11.68
C LEU A 329 7.47 13.58 -11.87
N ASP A 330 7.64 14.91 -11.77
CA ASP A 330 8.94 15.62 -11.90
C ASP A 330 9.73 15.23 -13.16
N GLY A 331 9.05 15.00 -14.28
CA GLY A 331 9.66 14.56 -15.53
C GLY A 331 10.01 13.08 -15.61
N VAL A 332 9.89 12.33 -14.51
CA VAL A 332 10.16 10.88 -14.46
C VAL A 332 8.86 10.10 -14.68
N ARG A 333 8.91 9.14 -15.60
CA ARG A 333 7.81 8.22 -15.89
C ARG A 333 8.07 6.85 -15.29
N ILE A 334 7.14 6.37 -14.48
CA ILE A 334 7.19 5.03 -13.86
C ILE A 334 6.28 4.03 -14.58
N LEU A 335 5.21 4.49 -15.21
CA LEU A 335 4.28 3.72 -16.04
C LEU A 335 3.75 4.59 -17.18
N SER A 336 3.30 3.97 -18.26
CA SER A 336 2.58 4.68 -19.32
C SER A 336 1.17 5.11 -18.87
N ARG A 337 0.61 6.11 -19.54
CA ARG A 337 -0.77 6.55 -19.32
C ARG A 337 -1.77 5.42 -19.52
N SER A 338 -1.54 4.61 -20.56
CA SER A 338 -2.40 3.48 -20.88
C SER A 338 -2.39 2.40 -19.79
N THR A 339 -1.24 2.12 -19.20
CA THR A 339 -1.14 1.16 -18.10
C THR A 339 -1.83 1.68 -16.84
N VAL A 340 -1.65 2.95 -16.49
CA VAL A 340 -2.38 3.54 -15.35
C VAL A 340 -3.89 3.50 -15.61
N ALA A 341 -4.36 3.86 -16.80
CA ALA A 341 -5.78 3.76 -17.16
C ALA A 341 -6.30 2.31 -17.07
N LEU A 342 -5.50 1.33 -17.51
CA LEU A 342 -5.83 -0.08 -17.36
C LEU A 342 -5.92 -0.48 -15.88
N MET A 343 -4.97 -0.07 -15.04
CA MET A 343 -4.98 -0.39 -13.61
C MET A 343 -6.18 0.21 -12.86
N THR A 344 -6.67 1.37 -13.28
CA THR A 344 -7.77 2.09 -12.65
C THR A 344 -9.12 1.90 -13.36
N ALA A 345 -9.23 0.93 -14.27
CA ALA A 345 -10.48 0.51 -14.90
C ALA A 345 -11.22 -0.52 -14.01
N ASP A 346 -12.49 -0.76 -14.33
CA ASP A 346 -13.28 -1.86 -13.75
C ASP A 346 -12.81 -3.20 -14.32
N HIS A 347 -12.28 -4.07 -13.47
CA HIS A 347 -11.86 -5.42 -13.84
C HIS A 347 -12.78 -6.53 -13.29
N LEU A 348 -13.84 -6.18 -12.61
CA LEU A 348 -14.80 -7.16 -12.10
C LEU A 348 -16.02 -7.26 -13.04
N GLY A 349 -16.53 -6.14 -13.53
CA GLY A 349 -17.76 -6.12 -14.33
C GLY A 349 -18.93 -6.76 -13.57
N SER A 350 -19.92 -7.25 -14.31
CA SER A 350 -21.08 -7.95 -13.75
C SER A 350 -20.90 -9.46 -13.64
N ALA A 351 -19.83 -10.03 -14.20
CA ALA A 351 -19.61 -11.48 -14.27
C ALA A 351 -18.86 -12.04 -13.04
N ILE A 352 -18.18 -11.20 -12.28
CA ILE A 352 -17.41 -11.60 -11.11
C ILE A 352 -18.25 -11.43 -9.85
N ASN A 353 -18.45 -12.52 -9.11
CA ASN A 353 -19.08 -12.45 -7.80
C ASN A 353 -18.17 -11.78 -6.76
N THR A 354 -18.73 -11.38 -5.62
CA THR A 354 -17.96 -10.84 -4.51
C THR A 354 -18.37 -11.50 -3.21
N THR A 355 -17.41 -11.94 -2.39
CA THR A 355 -17.68 -12.44 -1.04
C THR A 355 -18.10 -11.30 -0.12
N VAL A 356 -17.47 -10.13 -0.31
CA VAL A 356 -17.82 -8.85 0.29
C VAL A 356 -17.60 -7.78 -0.78
N ASN A 357 -18.55 -6.86 -0.95
CA ASN A 357 -18.36 -5.76 -1.91
C ASN A 357 -17.08 -4.96 -1.54
N PRO A 358 -16.20 -4.67 -2.52
CA PRO A 358 -14.91 -3.99 -2.25
C PRO A 358 -15.07 -2.66 -1.51
N GLY A 359 -16.06 -1.85 -1.85
CA GLY A 359 -16.35 -0.58 -1.18
C GLY A 359 -16.83 -0.77 0.26
N MET A 360 -17.66 -1.81 0.50
CA MET A 360 -18.09 -2.16 1.87
C MET A 360 -16.91 -2.57 2.75
N LEU A 361 -15.95 -3.33 2.20
CA LEU A 361 -14.74 -3.73 2.94
C LEU A 361 -13.92 -2.51 3.38
N LEU A 362 -13.74 -1.52 2.50
CA LEU A 362 -12.82 -0.42 2.73
C LEU A 362 -13.48 0.79 3.40
N LEU A 363 -14.66 1.18 2.93
CA LEU A 363 -15.34 2.43 3.28
C LEU A 363 -16.69 2.21 3.98
N GLY A 364 -17.19 0.96 4.05
CA GLY A 364 -18.51 0.67 4.59
C GLY A 364 -19.65 1.20 3.69
N THR A 365 -19.43 1.34 2.38
CA THR A 365 -20.42 1.82 1.40
C THR A 365 -20.24 1.09 0.06
N PRO A 366 -21.32 0.83 -0.69
CA PRO A 366 -21.23 0.30 -2.06
C PRO A 366 -20.73 1.34 -3.06
N GLY A 367 -20.75 1.03 -4.36
CA GLY A 367 -20.46 1.97 -5.45
C GLY A 367 -19.01 1.96 -5.92
N TYR A 368 -18.27 0.94 -5.50
CA TYR A 368 -16.90 0.70 -5.95
C TYR A 368 -16.75 -0.68 -6.55
N THR A 369 -15.91 -0.77 -7.56
CA THR A 369 -15.36 -1.97 -8.17
C THR A 369 -13.89 -2.13 -7.83
N PHE A 370 -13.21 -3.11 -8.44
CA PHE A 370 -11.77 -3.31 -8.25
C PHE A 370 -11.05 -3.34 -9.60
N GLY A 371 -9.96 -2.56 -9.67
CA GLY A 371 -9.04 -2.54 -10.79
C GLY A 371 -7.87 -3.51 -10.61
N LEU A 372 -6.70 -3.16 -11.11
CA LEU A 372 -5.46 -3.91 -10.91
C LEU A 372 -4.67 -3.26 -9.76
N GLY A 373 -5.03 -3.62 -8.52
CA GLY A 373 -4.41 -3.13 -7.28
C GLY A 373 -5.09 -1.92 -6.63
N PHE A 374 -6.22 -1.44 -7.16
CA PHE A 374 -6.98 -0.30 -6.63
C PHE A 374 -8.46 -0.61 -6.49
N LEU A 375 -9.06 -0.04 -5.46
CA LEU A 375 -10.50 0.18 -5.40
C LEU A 375 -10.85 1.35 -6.34
N VAL A 376 -11.84 1.20 -7.21
CA VAL A 376 -12.22 2.18 -8.23
C VAL A 376 -13.69 2.53 -8.07
N ARG A 377 -14.02 3.84 -8.05
CA ARG A 377 -15.39 4.31 -7.93
C ARG A 377 -16.12 4.20 -9.28
N GLN A 378 -17.30 3.55 -9.27
CA GLN A 378 -18.08 3.29 -10.47
C GLN A 378 -18.95 4.47 -10.91
N GLY A 379 -19.50 5.23 -9.96
CA GLY A 379 -20.43 6.33 -10.26
C GLY A 379 -20.54 7.33 -9.13
N ASP A 380 -21.10 8.49 -9.41
CA ASP A 380 -21.15 9.61 -8.47
C ASP A 380 -22.16 9.42 -7.33
N GLY A 381 -23.30 8.74 -7.57
CA GLY A 381 -24.43 8.70 -6.65
C GLY A 381 -24.60 7.43 -5.83
N ILE A 382 -23.92 6.33 -6.15
CA ILE A 382 -24.13 5.04 -5.49
C ILE A 382 -23.43 4.98 -4.13
N ALA A 383 -22.20 5.49 -4.04
CA ALA A 383 -21.44 5.50 -2.81
C ALA A 383 -21.93 6.61 -1.86
N GLY A 384 -22.15 6.27 -0.58
CA GLY A 384 -22.57 7.22 0.47
C GLY A 384 -21.41 8.13 0.96
N VAL A 385 -20.47 8.49 0.09
CA VAL A 385 -19.34 9.37 0.37
C VAL A 385 -19.06 10.27 -0.83
N HIS A 386 -18.41 11.40 -0.60
CA HIS A 386 -17.98 12.30 -1.68
C HIS A 386 -16.93 11.61 -2.58
N GLY A 387 -16.83 12.07 -3.83
CA GLY A 387 -15.88 11.63 -4.84
C GLY A 387 -16.53 11.49 -6.21
N SER A 388 -15.75 11.28 -7.24
CA SER A 388 -16.18 11.21 -8.63
C SER A 388 -15.98 9.83 -9.23
N ALA A 389 -16.74 9.46 -10.24
CA ALA A 389 -16.50 8.26 -11.04
C ALA A 389 -15.05 8.23 -11.56
N GLY A 390 -14.38 7.09 -11.45
CA GLY A 390 -12.97 6.93 -11.79
C GLY A 390 -11.98 7.29 -10.67
N GLU A 391 -12.45 7.78 -9.53
CA GLU A 391 -11.61 7.89 -8.32
C GLU A 391 -11.03 6.52 -7.97
N PHE A 392 -9.74 6.48 -7.62
CA PHE A 392 -9.08 5.26 -7.18
C PHE A 392 -8.39 5.43 -5.84
N THR A 393 -8.36 4.36 -5.04
CA THR A 393 -7.96 4.43 -3.64
C THR A 393 -7.52 3.07 -3.10
N TRP A 394 -6.86 3.07 -1.95
CA TRP A 394 -6.73 1.94 -1.04
C TRP A 394 -6.40 2.41 0.37
N ALA A 395 -6.33 1.47 1.35
CA ALA A 395 -6.10 1.81 2.75
C ALA A 395 -5.31 0.72 3.48
N GLY A 396 -4.74 1.08 4.64
CA GLY A 396 -4.04 0.16 5.54
C GLY A 396 -4.85 -0.24 6.77
N TYR A 397 -4.50 -1.39 7.34
CA TYR A 397 -5.10 -1.93 8.57
C TYR A 397 -4.97 -0.96 9.76
N ALA A 398 -3.82 -0.31 9.91
CA ALA A 398 -3.56 0.62 11.00
C ALA A 398 -4.17 2.02 10.83
N GLY A 399 -5.07 2.20 9.86
CA GLY A 399 -5.83 3.46 9.68
C GLY A 399 -5.35 4.33 8.53
N THR A 400 -4.22 4.04 7.91
CA THR A 400 -3.70 4.79 6.77
C THR A 400 -4.65 4.74 5.57
N TYR A 401 -4.70 5.84 4.79
CA TYR A 401 -5.62 5.97 3.66
C TYR A 401 -5.10 6.95 2.63
N PHE A 402 -5.34 6.68 1.35
CA PHE A 402 -5.13 7.64 0.26
C PHE A 402 -6.24 7.54 -0.77
N TRP A 403 -6.44 8.60 -1.55
CA TRP A 403 -7.24 8.55 -2.77
C TRP A 403 -6.72 9.56 -3.80
N ALA A 404 -6.97 9.24 -5.04
CA ALA A 404 -6.78 10.13 -6.18
C ALA A 404 -8.11 10.27 -6.93
N ASP A 405 -8.55 11.50 -7.16
CA ASP A 405 -9.75 11.83 -7.94
C ASP A 405 -9.31 12.55 -9.22
N PRO A 406 -9.33 11.86 -10.38
CA PRO A 406 -8.93 12.46 -11.66
C PRO A 406 -9.82 13.61 -12.12
N LYS A 407 -11.11 13.59 -11.81
CA LYS A 407 -12.05 14.64 -12.19
C LYS A 407 -11.78 15.93 -11.41
N GLU A 408 -11.56 15.82 -10.11
CA GLU A 408 -11.25 16.95 -9.23
C GLU A 408 -9.76 17.31 -9.22
N GLN A 409 -8.92 16.48 -9.84
CA GLN A 409 -7.45 16.61 -9.82
C GLN A 409 -6.88 16.66 -8.39
N ILE A 410 -7.45 15.85 -7.49
CA ILE A 410 -7.09 15.78 -6.07
C ILE A 410 -6.31 14.51 -5.79
N CYS A 411 -5.24 14.65 -5.02
CA CYS A 411 -4.58 13.59 -4.26
C CYS A 411 -4.65 13.92 -2.77
N ALA A 412 -5.03 12.95 -1.94
CA ALA A 412 -4.97 13.14 -0.52
C ALA A 412 -4.48 11.87 0.20
N VAL A 413 -3.71 12.09 1.25
CA VAL A 413 -3.13 11.05 2.10
C VAL A 413 -3.42 11.37 3.56
N TYR A 414 -3.94 10.39 4.28
CA TYR A 414 -4.16 10.40 5.72
C TYR A 414 -3.38 9.26 6.35
N MET A 415 -2.47 9.57 7.27
CA MET A 415 -1.64 8.59 7.96
C MET A 415 -1.89 8.65 9.47
N THR A 416 -2.16 7.50 10.06
CA THR A 416 -2.25 7.29 11.51
C THR A 416 -1.85 5.86 11.86
N GLN A 417 -1.64 5.58 13.15
CA GLN A 417 -1.48 4.22 13.67
C GLN A 417 -2.58 3.96 14.69
N ALA A 418 -3.78 3.70 14.17
CA ALA A 418 -4.98 3.39 14.95
C ALA A 418 -5.72 2.21 14.30
N PRO A 419 -5.32 0.95 14.60
CA PRO A 419 -5.95 -0.26 14.04
C PRO A 419 -7.34 -0.50 14.67
N SER A 420 -8.18 0.51 14.64
CA SER A 420 -9.51 0.55 15.25
C SER A 420 -10.60 0.22 14.22
N PRO A 421 -11.74 -0.35 14.62
CA PRO A 421 -12.95 -0.39 13.80
C PRO A 421 -13.38 0.99 13.27
N ALA A 422 -13.04 2.08 13.99
CA ALA A 422 -13.33 3.45 13.57
C ALA A 422 -12.60 3.91 12.30
N ARG A 423 -11.62 3.17 11.78
CA ARG A 423 -10.85 3.55 10.57
C ARG A 423 -11.74 3.85 9.35
N ALA A 424 -12.83 3.13 9.16
CA ALA A 424 -13.76 3.41 8.07
C ALA A 424 -14.45 4.78 8.24
N HIS A 425 -14.76 5.18 9.48
CA HIS A 425 -15.28 6.52 9.80
C HIS A 425 -14.27 7.60 9.39
N TYR A 426 -13.00 7.48 9.80
CA TYR A 426 -11.98 8.49 9.46
C TYR A 426 -11.73 8.60 7.96
N ARG A 427 -11.76 7.48 7.22
CA ARG A 427 -11.65 7.50 5.75
C ARG A 427 -12.77 8.33 5.12
N ARG A 428 -14.02 8.11 5.54
CA ARG A 428 -15.17 8.88 5.06
C ARG A 428 -15.12 10.33 5.50
N LEU A 429 -14.75 10.59 6.77
CA LEU A 429 -14.59 11.94 7.31
C LEU A 429 -13.58 12.75 6.50
N MET A 430 -12.39 12.19 6.23
CA MET A 430 -11.36 12.86 5.43
C MET A 430 -11.87 13.17 4.02
N LYS A 431 -12.54 12.23 3.36
CA LYS A 431 -13.16 12.49 2.04
C LYS A 431 -14.16 13.64 2.11
N THR A 432 -15.04 13.65 3.11
CA THR A 432 -16.03 14.72 3.28
C THR A 432 -15.36 16.08 3.52
N LEU A 433 -14.39 16.14 4.45
CA LEU A 433 -13.74 17.40 4.82
C LEU A 433 -12.84 17.96 3.72
N VAL A 434 -12.22 17.12 2.92
CA VAL A 434 -11.46 17.56 1.73
C VAL A 434 -12.42 18.01 0.62
N SER A 435 -13.43 17.20 0.28
CA SER A 435 -14.33 17.53 -0.82
C SER A 435 -15.15 18.82 -0.58
N GLN A 436 -15.60 19.06 0.67
CA GLN A 436 -16.33 20.29 0.99
C GLN A 436 -15.47 21.56 0.88
N SER A 437 -14.15 21.43 0.78
CA SER A 437 -13.24 22.58 0.61
C SER A 437 -13.07 23.00 -0.86
N ILE A 438 -13.56 22.23 -1.82
CA ILE A 438 -13.61 22.61 -3.25
C ILE A 438 -14.57 23.81 -3.41
N SER A 439 -14.16 24.83 -4.15
CA SER A 439 -14.87 26.11 -4.27
C SER A 439 -15.04 26.61 -5.72
N ASP A 440 -14.46 25.92 -6.72
CA ASP A 440 -14.62 26.19 -8.15
C ASP A 440 -15.60 25.25 -8.84
#